data_e5591cf0e1bb3288e29569d35085bf9d
#
_entry.id   e5591cf0e1bb3288e29569d35085bf9d
#
_cell.length_a   1.000
_cell.length_b   1.000
_cell.length_c   1.000
_cell.angle_alpha   90.00
_cell.angle_beta   90.00
_cell.angle_gamma   90.00
#
_symmetry.space_group_name_H-M   'P 1'
#
loop_
_entity.id
_entity.type
_entity.pdbx_description
1 polymer ?
#
loop_
_entity_poly.entity_id
_entity_poly.type
_entity_poly.pdbx_seq_one_letter_code
_entity_poly.pdbx_strand_id
1 'polypeptide(L)'
;MPDFLDIALPLLRLPTAPFHEHRIVAAIDTLIDDWSSTHTPLSIERDTAGNLIIRYEGANSGDWLYLTGHLDHPGFGFVEHLTRQDLLFERLGGLPVQFCRDAHVQIHSTRDLHPPLSGRITAYLEDTLFEGERRPAFRVSVDESTTAVGHDSFAVWDLPETDTKKRKLRATACDDLAGVAVGLTVLANLLKEGARSRVALLLTRAEETGFGGMLDYAASDQLDQEGVFINIECSSCLAGAPLGDGPVIRVGDRRWLFDPQVTAALVKAATDPSLAQLPYQRRLMDGGTCEATVLSRAGVRTAAVALPLANYHNTGRRGVRREAINLDDAEHLVELLTRVARTGATNLLHSGDSGQDEWLQ
;
A
#
# COMPACT_ATOMS: atom_id res chain seq x y z
N MET A 1 1.61 5.29 22.23
CA MET A 1 1.33 4.81 20.88
C MET A 1 2.63 4.63 20.13
N PRO A 2 2.73 3.63 19.25
CA PRO A 2 3.92 3.33 18.47
C PRO A 2 4.22 4.46 17.46
N ASP A 3 5.49 4.59 17.09
CA ASP A 3 5.91 5.45 15.97
C ASP A 3 5.85 4.70 14.62
N PHE A 4 6.22 5.38 13.54
CA PHE A 4 6.19 4.79 12.20
C PHE A 4 7.02 3.51 12.08
N LEU A 5 8.23 3.47 12.65
CA LEU A 5 9.09 2.28 12.55
C LEU A 5 8.60 1.13 13.41
N ASP A 6 7.99 1.42 14.56
CA ASP A 6 7.39 0.39 15.42
C ASP A 6 6.28 -0.38 14.70
N ILE A 7 5.55 0.28 13.78
CA ILE A 7 4.49 -0.31 12.96
C ILE A 7 5.06 -0.89 11.67
N ALA A 8 5.88 -0.14 10.96
CA ALA A 8 6.37 -0.52 9.63
C ALA A 8 7.27 -1.76 9.65
N LEU A 9 8.22 -1.85 10.60
CA LEU A 9 9.18 -2.96 10.61
C LEU A 9 8.55 -4.34 10.80
N PRO A 10 7.58 -4.55 11.71
CA PRO A 10 6.86 -5.82 11.80
C PRO A 10 6.12 -6.19 10.50
N LEU A 11 5.39 -5.25 9.89
CA LEU A 11 4.63 -5.50 8.65
C LEU A 11 5.56 -5.81 7.47
N LEU A 12 6.60 -5.03 7.26
CA LEU A 12 7.55 -5.17 6.15
C LEU A 12 8.43 -6.44 6.21
N ARG A 13 8.37 -7.20 7.29
CA ARG A 13 9.03 -8.51 7.43
C ARG A 13 8.11 -9.68 7.06
N LEU A 14 6.83 -9.42 6.92
CA LEU A 14 5.86 -10.45 6.56
C LEU A 14 5.80 -10.61 5.04
N PRO A 15 5.78 -11.85 4.54
CA PRO A 15 5.56 -12.09 3.12
C PRO A 15 4.09 -11.82 2.77
N THR A 16 3.88 -11.19 1.61
CA THR A 16 2.57 -10.93 1.04
C THR A 16 2.63 -11.03 -0.48
N ALA A 17 1.52 -11.37 -1.09
CA ALA A 17 1.29 -11.31 -2.53
C ALA A 17 -0.21 -11.12 -2.77
N PRO A 18 -0.64 -10.71 -3.98
CA PRO A 18 -2.07 -10.65 -4.33
C PRO A 18 -2.79 -11.95 -3.97
N PHE A 19 -3.93 -11.83 -3.28
CA PHE A 19 -4.76 -12.91 -2.73
C PHE A 19 -4.15 -13.68 -1.53
N HIS A 20 -2.92 -13.35 -1.11
CA HIS A 20 -2.19 -14.01 -0.02
C HIS A 20 -1.81 -13.03 1.11
N GLU A 21 -2.63 -12.02 1.38
CA GLU A 21 -2.39 -10.95 2.36
C GLU A 21 -2.71 -11.35 3.81
N HIS A 22 -3.13 -12.59 4.05
CA HIS A 22 -3.63 -13.08 5.33
C HIS A 22 -2.70 -12.84 6.53
N ARG A 23 -1.36 -12.84 6.32
CA ARG A 23 -0.38 -12.59 7.40
C ARG A 23 -0.34 -11.11 7.78
N ILE A 24 -0.46 -10.23 6.80
CA ILE A 24 -0.53 -8.79 7.03
C ILE A 24 -1.85 -8.47 7.75
N VAL A 25 -2.95 -9.05 7.28
CA VAL A 25 -4.28 -8.90 7.90
C VAL A 25 -4.23 -9.32 9.37
N ALA A 26 -3.68 -10.50 9.69
CA ALA A 26 -3.59 -10.99 11.08
C ALA A 26 -2.69 -10.11 11.96
N ALA A 27 -1.62 -9.55 11.42
CA ALA A 27 -0.76 -8.62 12.17
C ALA A 27 -1.49 -7.31 12.46
N ILE A 28 -2.26 -6.78 11.51
CA ILE A 28 -3.07 -5.57 11.69
C ILE A 28 -4.21 -5.84 12.69
N ASP A 29 -4.91 -6.98 12.60
CA ASP A 29 -5.93 -7.36 13.57
C ASP A 29 -5.37 -7.33 15.00
N THR A 30 -4.22 -7.98 15.22
CA THR A 30 -3.55 -7.99 16.52
C THR A 30 -3.22 -6.57 17.02
N LEU A 31 -2.71 -5.72 16.14
CA LEU A 31 -2.38 -4.33 16.45
C LEU A 31 -3.61 -3.51 16.85
N ILE A 32 -4.72 -3.67 16.13
CA ILE A 32 -5.97 -2.95 16.41
C ILE A 32 -6.63 -3.46 17.69
N ASP A 33 -6.58 -4.75 17.95
CA ASP A 33 -7.09 -5.34 19.22
C ASP A 33 -6.33 -4.78 20.43
N ASP A 34 -5.01 -4.69 20.34
CA ASP A 34 -4.15 -4.10 21.39
C ASP A 34 -4.51 -2.62 21.65
N TRP A 35 -4.74 -1.84 20.58
CA TRP A 35 -5.13 -0.43 20.71
C TRP A 35 -6.54 -0.27 21.28
N SER A 36 -7.49 -1.08 20.85
CA SER A 36 -8.88 -1.04 21.31
C SER A 36 -9.01 -1.42 22.79
N SER A 37 -8.10 -2.22 23.34
CA SER A 37 -8.09 -2.61 24.74
C SER A 37 -7.73 -1.46 25.68
N THR A 38 -7.03 -0.44 25.19
CA THR A 38 -6.46 0.66 26.00
C THR A 38 -7.07 2.04 25.72
N HIS A 39 -7.83 2.19 24.63
CA HIS A 39 -8.33 3.48 24.14
C HIS A 39 -9.80 3.38 23.70
N THR A 40 -10.31 4.45 23.06
CA THR A 40 -11.62 4.44 22.42
C THR A 40 -11.72 3.26 21.44
N PRO A 41 -12.78 2.47 21.48
CA PRO A 41 -12.92 1.32 20.62
C PRO A 41 -12.81 1.71 19.15
N LEU A 42 -11.91 1.02 18.44
CA LEU A 42 -11.87 1.03 16.98
C LEU A 42 -12.86 -0.03 16.48
N SER A 43 -13.59 0.27 15.43
CA SER A 43 -14.29 -0.78 14.70
C SER A 43 -13.45 -1.28 13.54
N ILE A 44 -13.44 -2.59 13.36
CA ILE A 44 -12.81 -3.25 12.21
C ILE A 44 -13.86 -4.09 11.50
N GLU A 45 -14.01 -3.86 10.22
CA GLU A 45 -14.93 -4.56 9.33
C GLU A 45 -14.19 -5.13 8.15
N ARG A 46 -14.79 -6.12 7.51
CA ARG A 46 -14.32 -6.67 6.24
C ARG A 46 -15.45 -6.60 5.23
N ASP A 47 -15.13 -6.14 4.04
CA ASP A 47 -16.08 -6.21 2.93
C ASP A 47 -16.07 -7.61 2.28
N THR A 48 -16.83 -7.77 1.21
CA THR A 48 -16.95 -9.04 0.47
C THR A 48 -15.66 -9.46 -0.25
N ALA A 49 -14.79 -8.52 -0.58
CA ALA A 49 -13.47 -8.77 -1.14
C ALA A 49 -12.43 -9.14 -0.07
N GLY A 50 -12.78 -8.93 1.22
CA GLY A 50 -11.89 -9.12 2.36
C GLY A 50 -10.96 -7.93 2.60
N ASN A 51 -11.25 -6.76 2.05
CA ASN A 51 -10.59 -5.53 2.44
C ASN A 51 -10.86 -5.22 3.92
N LEU A 52 -9.91 -4.56 4.60
CA LEU A 52 -10.09 -4.11 5.96
C LEU A 52 -10.57 -2.67 6.00
N ILE A 53 -11.62 -2.40 6.77
CA ILE A 53 -12.12 -1.05 7.03
C ILE A 53 -12.02 -0.81 8.53
N ILE A 54 -11.03 -0.01 8.94
CA ILE A 54 -10.75 0.31 10.33
C ILE A 54 -11.25 1.73 10.59
N ARG A 55 -12.22 1.92 11.48
CA ARG A 55 -12.83 3.21 11.75
C ARG A 55 -12.46 3.74 13.12
N TYR A 56 -12.04 4.99 13.16
CA TYR A 56 -11.91 5.82 14.34
C TYR A 56 -13.01 6.88 14.31
N GLU A 57 -13.95 6.79 15.25
CA GLU A 57 -15.06 7.73 15.36
C GLU A 57 -14.81 8.71 16.51
N GLY A 58 -14.28 9.88 16.18
CA GLY A 58 -14.15 10.99 17.13
C GLY A 58 -15.51 11.64 17.44
N ALA A 59 -15.51 12.63 18.31
CA ALA A 59 -16.75 13.29 18.77
C ALA A 59 -17.46 14.17 17.74
N ASN A 60 -16.89 14.40 16.56
CA ASN A 60 -17.52 15.18 15.47
C ASN A 60 -18.49 14.30 14.67
N SER A 61 -19.54 14.91 14.15
CA SER A 61 -20.57 14.27 13.32
C SER A 61 -20.44 14.59 11.83
N GLY A 62 -19.24 14.94 11.35
CA GLY A 62 -19.00 15.26 9.93
C GLY A 62 -18.77 14.00 9.07
N ASP A 63 -18.50 14.23 7.79
CA ASP A 63 -18.20 13.18 6.82
C ASP A 63 -16.93 12.42 7.18
N TRP A 64 -16.79 11.18 6.66
CA TRP A 64 -15.61 10.38 6.87
C TRP A 64 -14.45 10.83 5.99
N LEU A 65 -13.26 10.86 6.59
CA LEU A 65 -12.01 10.90 5.86
C LEU A 65 -11.46 9.47 5.76
N TYR A 66 -11.33 8.97 4.54
CA TYR A 66 -10.72 7.68 4.28
C TYR A 66 -9.27 7.85 3.85
N LEU A 67 -8.37 7.14 4.53
CA LEU A 67 -7.01 6.91 4.05
C LEU A 67 -6.97 5.49 3.47
N THR A 68 -6.47 5.32 2.24
CA THR A 68 -6.44 4.02 1.60
C THR A 68 -5.02 3.59 1.25
N GLY A 69 -4.76 2.30 1.22
CA GLY A 69 -3.50 1.69 0.81
C GLY A 69 -3.69 0.19 0.62
N HIS A 70 -2.78 -0.48 -0.08
CA HIS A 70 -2.95 -1.90 -0.38
C HIS A 70 -2.02 -2.81 0.43
N LEU A 71 -2.48 -4.05 0.65
CA LEU A 71 -1.84 -5.05 1.52
C LEU A 71 -0.95 -6.04 0.77
N ASP A 72 -1.09 -6.11 -0.54
CA ASP A 72 -0.34 -7.01 -1.41
C ASP A 72 0.92 -6.37 -1.98
N HIS A 73 1.75 -7.19 -2.61
CA HIS A 73 2.95 -6.80 -3.34
C HIS A 73 3.19 -7.84 -4.43
N PRO A 74 3.80 -7.49 -5.60
CA PRO A 74 4.01 -8.46 -6.66
C PRO A 74 4.72 -9.72 -6.20
N GLY A 75 4.17 -10.88 -6.56
CA GLY A 75 4.68 -12.19 -6.16
C GLY A 75 4.30 -13.28 -7.15
N PHE A 76 4.28 -14.51 -6.65
CA PHE A 76 4.05 -15.72 -7.45
C PHE A 76 2.99 -16.59 -6.78
N GLY A 77 1.92 -16.91 -7.47
CA GLY A 77 0.87 -17.85 -7.02
C GLY A 77 1.19 -19.28 -7.45
N PHE A 78 1.07 -20.24 -6.53
CA PHE A 78 1.28 -21.65 -6.89
C PHE A 78 0.13 -22.15 -7.77
N VAL A 79 0.49 -22.90 -8.81
CA VAL A 79 -0.47 -23.51 -9.75
C VAL A 79 -0.48 -25.04 -9.59
N GLU A 80 0.64 -25.70 -9.87
CA GLU A 80 0.73 -27.16 -9.84
C GLU A 80 2.14 -27.67 -9.64
N HIS A 81 2.23 -28.95 -9.31
CA HIS A 81 3.47 -29.71 -9.33
C HIS A 81 3.73 -30.24 -10.73
N LEU A 82 4.81 -29.81 -11.39
CA LEU A 82 5.29 -30.41 -12.64
C LEU A 82 5.99 -31.73 -12.37
N THR A 83 6.78 -31.78 -11.31
CA THR A 83 7.43 -32.95 -10.72
C THR A 83 7.44 -32.78 -9.20
N ARG A 84 8.09 -33.73 -8.47
CA ARG A 84 8.27 -33.55 -7.02
C ARG A 84 9.25 -32.42 -6.64
N GLN A 85 10.05 -31.92 -7.59
CA GLN A 85 11.05 -30.87 -7.37
C GLN A 85 10.83 -29.64 -8.25
N ASP A 86 9.97 -29.74 -9.27
CA ASP A 86 9.63 -28.61 -10.13
C ASP A 86 8.17 -28.22 -9.94
N LEU A 87 7.98 -26.97 -9.64
CA LEU A 87 6.70 -26.34 -9.34
C LEU A 87 6.39 -25.29 -10.39
N LEU A 88 5.12 -25.14 -10.73
CA LEU A 88 4.63 -24.06 -11.60
C LEU A 88 3.98 -22.99 -10.75
N PHE A 89 4.40 -21.73 -10.99
CA PHE A 89 3.83 -20.55 -10.38
C PHE A 89 3.34 -19.59 -11.43
N GLU A 90 2.17 -19.01 -11.27
CA GLU A 90 1.71 -17.87 -12.08
C GLU A 90 2.29 -16.56 -11.59
N ARG A 91 2.29 -15.55 -12.47
CA ARG A 91 2.69 -14.20 -12.14
C ARG A 91 1.55 -13.44 -11.46
N LEU A 92 1.78 -12.92 -10.27
CA LEU A 92 0.88 -12.02 -9.58
C LEU A 92 1.50 -10.62 -9.54
N GLY A 93 0.95 -9.70 -10.34
CA GLY A 93 1.42 -8.31 -10.41
C GLY A 93 2.62 -8.07 -11.33
N GLY A 94 3.21 -6.91 -11.17
CA GLY A 94 4.29 -6.39 -12.01
C GLY A 94 5.69 -6.87 -11.58
N LEU A 95 6.17 -8.02 -12.06
CA LEU A 95 7.50 -8.56 -11.73
C LEU A 95 8.57 -8.21 -12.78
N PRO A 96 9.85 -7.99 -12.38
CA PRO A 96 10.97 -7.74 -13.29
C PRO A 96 11.42 -9.01 -14.01
N VAL A 97 10.61 -9.50 -14.97
CA VAL A 97 10.79 -10.79 -15.66
C VAL A 97 12.16 -10.96 -16.29
N GLN A 98 12.81 -9.87 -16.73
CA GLN A 98 14.16 -9.88 -17.30
C GLN A 98 15.25 -10.31 -16.30
N PHE A 99 14.96 -10.31 -15.01
CA PHE A 99 15.86 -10.71 -13.93
C PHE A 99 15.43 -11.97 -13.19
N CYS A 100 14.34 -12.62 -13.63
CA CYS A 100 13.79 -13.76 -12.94
C CYS A 100 14.65 -15.03 -13.03
N ARG A 101 15.32 -15.24 -14.18
CA ARG A 101 16.10 -16.46 -14.38
C ARG A 101 17.21 -16.60 -13.36
N ASP A 102 17.30 -17.74 -12.71
CA ASP A 102 18.23 -18.08 -11.63
C ASP A 102 18.06 -17.26 -10.35
N ALA A 103 16.99 -16.43 -10.25
CA ALA A 103 16.65 -15.74 -9.02
C ALA A 103 16.08 -16.71 -7.98
N HIS A 104 16.35 -16.41 -6.70
CA HIS A 104 15.84 -17.19 -5.57
C HIS A 104 14.51 -16.62 -5.07
N VAL A 105 13.65 -17.53 -4.62
CA VAL A 105 12.35 -17.22 -4.03
C VAL A 105 12.16 -18.00 -2.74
N GLN A 106 11.37 -17.46 -1.83
CA GLN A 106 10.88 -18.14 -0.65
C GLN A 106 9.42 -18.52 -0.88
N ILE A 107 9.12 -19.81 -0.77
CA ILE A 107 7.77 -20.35 -0.92
C ILE A 107 7.14 -20.45 0.46
N HIS A 108 5.99 -19.85 0.61
CA HIS A 108 5.19 -19.80 1.83
C HIS A 108 3.85 -20.52 1.62
N SER A 109 3.25 -21.01 2.70
CA SER A 109 1.90 -21.55 2.72
C SER A 109 1.16 -21.07 3.96
N THR A 110 -0.16 -21.06 3.94
CA THR A 110 -1.00 -20.87 5.13
C THR A 110 -0.93 -22.06 6.08
N ARG A 111 -0.53 -23.23 5.59
CA ARG A 111 -0.43 -24.50 6.31
C ARG A 111 1.04 -24.87 6.57
N ASP A 112 1.65 -24.25 7.59
CA ASP A 112 2.85 -24.78 8.28
C ASP A 112 4.13 -25.05 7.48
N LEU A 113 4.42 -24.32 6.38
CA LEU A 113 5.78 -24.26 5.88
C LEU A 113 6.62 -23.32 6.75
N HIS A 114 7.14 -23.82 7.86
CA HIS A 114 8.13 -23.12 8.69
C HIS A 114 9.37 -24.00 8.88
N PRO A 115 10.54 -23.59 8.42
CA PRO A 115 10.83 -22.35 7.66
C PRO A 115 10.23 -22.38 6.23
N PRO A 116 10.17 -21.23 5.54
CA PRO A 116 9.75 -21.19 4.15
C PRO A 116 10.68 -22.07 3.29
N LEU A 117 10.11 -22.67 2.24
CA LEU A 117 10.88 -23.51 1.33
C LEU A 117 11.65 -22.62 0.34
N SER A 118 12.97 -22.84 0.23
CA SER A 118 13.78 -22.13 -0.77
C SER A 118 13.57 -22.73 -2.17
N GLY A 119 13.38 -21.86 -3.16
CA GLY A 119 13.24 -22.22 -4.55
C GLY A 119 14.10 -21.35 -5.46
N ARG A 120 14.38 -21.85 -6.68
CA ARG A 120 15.09 -21.11 -7.72
C ARG A 120 14.27 -21.10 -9.01
N ILE A 121 14.08 -19.95 -9.59
CA ILE A 121 13.37 -19.81 -10.88
C ILE A 121 14.28 -20.32 -11.99
N THR A 122 13.87 -21.39 -12.66
CA THR A 122 14.63 -22.04 -13.74
C THR A 122 14.16 -21.63 -15.13
N ALA A 123 12.89 -21.21 -15.26
CA ALA A 123 12.35 -20.71 -16.53
C ALA A 123 11.24 -19.68 -16.31
N TYR A 124 11.15 -18.72 -17.21
CA TYR A 124 9.97 -17.88 -17.44
C TYR A 124 9.26 -18.42 -18.68
N LEU A 125 7.96 -18.64 -18.55
CA LEU A 125 7.07 -19.18 -19.56
C LEU A 125 6.05 -18.09 -19.91
N GLU A 126 6.26 -17.43 -21.05
CA GLU A 126 5.47 -16.24 -21.42
C GLU A 126 4.00 -16.55 -21.67
N ASP A 127 3.70 -17.77 -22.11
CA ASP A 127 2.41 -18.18 -22.63
C ASP A 127 2.02 -19.58 -22.14
N THR A 128 1.59 -19.67 -20.89
CA THR A 128 1.15 -20.92 -20.28
C THR A 128 -0.37 -20.95 -20.19
N LEU A 129 -0.99 -22.08 -20.53
CA LEU A 129 -2.44 -22.26 -20.50
C LEU A 129 -2.88 -22.68 -19.09
N PHE A 130 -3.72 -21.84 -18.45
CA PHE A 130 -4.37 -22.12 -17.17
C PHE A 130 -5.89 -22.04 -17.38
N GLU A 131 -6.61 -23.13 -17.13
CA GLU A 131 -8.08 -23.15 -17.17
C GLU A 131 -8.71 -22.47 -18.42
N GLY A 132 -8.02 -22.57 -19.56
CA GLY A 132 -8.45 -21.95 -20.81
C GLY A 132 -7.93 -20.56 -21.09
N GLU A 133 -7.27 -19.90 -20.14
CA GLU A 133 -6.62 -18.61 -20.32
C GLU A 133 -5.10 -18.74 -20.40
N ARG A 134 -4.49 -17.90 -21.22
CA ARG A 134 -3.02 -17.85 -21.35
C ARG A 134 -2.43 -16.77 -20.47
N ARG A 135 -1.55 -17.18 -19.55
CA ARG A 135 -0.90 -16.28 -18.58
C ARG A 135 0.60 -16.59 -18.47
N PRO A 136 1.41 -15.58 -18.13
CA PRO A 136 2.81 -15.79 -17.83
C PRO A 136 3.00 -16.64 -16.57
N ALA A 137 3.97 -17.55 -16.61
CA ALA A 137 4.28 -18.44 -15.49
C ALA A 137 5.78 -18.60 -15.28
N PHE A 138 6.14 -19.22 -14.16
CA PHE A 138 7.51 -19.51 -13.78
C PHE A 138 7.64 -20.97 -13.35
N ARG A 139 8.68 -21.64 -13.84
CA ARG A 139 9.12 -22.88 -13.26
C ARG A 139 10.08 -22.59 -12.11
N VAL A 140 9.75 -23.09 -10.95
CA VAL A 140 10.58 -22.98 -9.75
C VAL A 140 11.02 -24.38 -9.34
N SER A 141 12.34 -24.59 -9.23
CA SER A 141 12.91 -25.83 -8.72
C SER A 141 13.27 -25.69 -7.26
N VAL A 142 13.00 -26.75 -6.48
CA VAL A 142 13.34 -26.88 -5.07
C VAL A 142 14.32 -28.04 -4.88
N ASP A 143 15.23 -27.92 -3.89
CA ASP A 143 16.30 -28.90 -3.70
C ASP A 143 15.77 -30.25 -3.19
N GLU A 144 14.74 -30.22 -2.36
CA GLU A 144 14.12 -31.42 -1.79
C GLU A 144 12.74 -31.67 -2.39
N SER A 145 12.42 -32.94 -2.60
CA SER A 145 11.07 -33.34 -3.03
C SER A 145 10.03 -32.92 -2.00
N THR A 146 8.99 -32.21 -2.44
CA THR A 146 7.95 -31.73 -1.56
C THR A 146 6.56 -32.06 -2.09
N THR A 147 5.63 -32.28 -1.17
CA THR A 147 4.18 -32.31 -1.40
C THR A 147 3.47 -31.29 -0.49
N ALA A 148 4.24 -30.52 0.27
CA ALA A 148 3.70 -29.54 1.23
C ALA A 148 3.25 -28.23 0.57
N VAL A 149 3.65 -27.98 -0.69
CA VAL A 149 3.21 -26.82 -1.47
C VAL A 149 1.85 -27.15 -2.11
N GLY A 150 0.86 -26.31 -1.90
CA GLY A 150 -0.51 -26.47 -2.39
C GLY A 150 -1.12 -25.17 -2.88
N HIS A 151 -2.41 -25.16 -3.21
CA HIS A 151 -3.10 -23.98 -3.79
C HIS A 151 -3.14 -22.74 -2.88
N ASP A 152 -2.89 -22.91 -1.58
CA ASP A 152 -2.74 -21.83 -0.62
C ASP A 152 -1.29 -21.33 -0.49
N SER A 153 -0.40 -21.81 -1.35
CA SER A 153 1.01 -21.43 -1.36
C SER A 153 1.29 -20.33 -2.36
N PHE A 154 2.22 -19.46 -1.99
CA PHE A 154 2.72 -18.37 -2.82
C PHE A 154 4.23 -18.23 -2.62
N ALA A 155 4.88 -17.53 -3.52
CA ALA A 155 6.29 -17.24 -3.37
C ALA A 155 6.56 -15.74 -3.50
N VAL A 156 7.59 -15.30 -2.80
CA VAL A 156 8.14 -13.94 -2.85
C VAL A 156 9.64 -14.01 -3.15
N TRP A 157 10.23 -12.90 -3.56
CA TRP A 157 11.69 -12.84 -3.76
C TRP A 157 12.44 -13.18 -2.47
N ASP A 158 13.46 -14.03 -2.57
CA ASP A 158 14.41 -14.26 -1.49
C ASP A 158 15.44 -13.13 -1.47
N LEU A 159 15.13 -12.08 -0.73
CA LEU A 159 15.94 -10.88 -0.61
C LEU A 159 16.45 -10.72 0.83
N PRO A 160 17.53 -9.94 1.04
CA PRO A 160 18.00 -9.65 2.38
C PRO A 160 16.90 -9.09 3.28
N GLU A 161 16.99 -9.33 4.56
CA GLU A 161 16.02 -8.85 5.56
C GLU A 161 15.83 -7.32 5.51
N THR A 162 14.65 -6.88 5.97
CA THR A 162 14.32 -5.47 6.13
C THR A 162 15.35 -4.77 7.02
N ASP A 163 15.88 -3.65 6.57
CA ASP A 163 16.83 -2.83 7.34
C ASP A 163 16.58 -1.33 7.22
N THR A 164 17.11 -0.59 8.20
CA THR A 164 17.13 0.87 8.19
C THR A 164 18.57 1.36 8.30
N LYS A 165 19.11 1.95 7.22
CA LYS A 165 20.46 2.52 7.21
C LYS A 165 20.48 3.86 6.51
N LYS A 166 21.14 4.87 7.10
CA LYS A 166 21.29 6.22 6.51
C LYS A 166 19.96 6.85 6.11
N ARG A 167 18.99 6.83 7.02
CA ARG A 167 17.61 7.34 6.79
C ARG A 167 16.89 6.69 5.61
N LYS A 168 17.26 5.46 5.22
CA LYS A 168 16.55 4.66 4.21
C LYS A 168 16.03 3.40 4.84
N LEU A 169 14.77 3.15 4.69
CA LEU A 169 14.11 1.88 4.99
C LEU A 169 14.12 1.03 3.73
N ARG A 170 14.59 -0.22 3.83
CA ARG A 170 14.67 -1.18 2.73
C ARG A 170 13.93 -2.43 3.08
N ALA A 171 13.02 -2.85 2.23
CA ALA A 171 12.24 -4.07 2.40
C ALA A 171 11.92 -4.67 1.03
N THR A 172 11.36 -5.88 1.02
CA THR A 172 10.85 -6.49 -0.21
C THR A 172 9.61 -5.74 -0.69
N ALA A 173 8.69 -5.41 0.20
CA ALA A 173 7.36 -4.86 -0.10
C ALA A 173 7.14 -3.48 0.58
N CYS A 174 7.94 -2.45 0.22
CA CYS A 174 7.62 -1.08 0.64
C CYS A 174 6.33 -0.61 -0.01
N ASP A 175 6.11 -0.97 -1.25
CA ASP A 175 4.89 -0.80 -2.03
C ASP A 175 3.90 -1.94 -1.69
N ASP A 176 2.75 -1.74 -0.98
CA ASP A 176 2.44 -0.46 -0.31
C ASP A 176 2.42 -0.60 1.22
N LEU A 177 3.08 -1.62 1.78
CA LEU A 177 3.10 -1.82 3.23
C LEU A 177 3.72 -0.64 4.01
N ALA A 178 4.55 0.20 3.37
CA ALA A 178 5.01 1.43 3.97
C ALA A 178 3.91 2.49 4.01
N GLY A 179 3.08 2.60 2.98
CA GLY A 179 1.88 3.45 2.97
C GLY A 179 0.84 2.99 3.98
N VAL A 180 0.60 1.69 4.08
CA VAL A 180 -0.24 1.08 5.14
C VAL A 180 0.27 1.47 6.52
N ALA A 181 1.58 1.38 6.77
CA ALA A 181 2.17 1.78 8.05
C ALA A 181 2.02 3.28 8.32
N VAL A 182 2.09 4.14 7.30
CA VAL A 182 1.77 5.57 7.43
C VAL A 182 0.32 5.75 7.89
N GLY A 183 -0.65 5.12 7.24
CA GLY A 183 -2.07 5.20 7.60
C GLY A 183 -2.33 4.74 9.05
N LEU A 184 -1.76 3.60 9.46
CA LEU A 184 -1.84 3.09 10.83
C LEU A 184 -1.19 4.04 11.84
N THR A 185 -0.05 4.68 11.50
CA THR A 185 0.60 5.65 12.38
C THR A 185 -0.24 6.92 12.55
N VAL A 186 -0.88 7.38 11.48
CA VAL A 186 -1.85 8.49 11.58
C VAL A 186 -2.98 8.13 12.55
N LEU A 187 -3.55 6.93 12.43
CA LEU A 187 -4.59 6.45 13.33
C LEU A 187 -4.11 6.40 14.79
N ALA A 188 -2.89 5.91 15.04
CA ALA A 188 -2.27 5.90 16.37
C ALA A 188 -2.12 7.32 16.94
N ASN A 189 -1.73 8.30 16.12
CA ASN A 189 -1.61 9.70 16.55
C ASN A 189 -2.99 10.27 16.95
N LEU A 190 -4.04 10.01 16.16
CA LEU A 190 -5.39 10.46 16.46
C LEU A 190 -5.91 9.86 17.77
N LEU A 191 -5.68 8.57 18.00
CA LEU A 191 -6.04 7.89 19.25
C LEU A 191 -5.32 8.51 20.45
N LYS A 192 -4.02 8.73 20.35
CA LYS A 192 -3.20 9.32 21.41
C LYS A 192 -3.68 10.71 21.80
N GLU A 193 -4.13 11.49 20.84
CA GLU A 193 -4.56 12.88 21.01
C GLU A 193 -6.06 13.00 21.40
N GLY A 194 -6.84 11.93 21.28
CA GLY A 194 -8.29 11.98 21.41
C GLY A 194 -8.92 12.91 20.38
N ALA A 195 -8.46 12.81 19.12
CA ALA A 195 -8.93 13.67 18.03
C ALA A 195 -10.45 13.56 17.85
N ARG A 196 -11.08 14.65 17.41
CA ARG A 196 -12.54 14.70 17.28
C ARG A 196 -13.06 14.28 15.91
N SER A 197 -12.20 14.16 14.93
CA SER A 197 -12.55 13.80 13.55
C SER A 197 -12.96 12.34 13.39
N ARG A 198 -13.63 12.03 12.29
CA ARG A 198 -13.99 10.67 11.87
C ARG A 198 -13.04 10.25 10.76
N VAL A 199 -12.25 9.21 11.00
CA VAL A 199 -11.24 8.72 10.06
C VAL A 199 -11.37 7.21 9.89
N ALA A 200 -11.32 6.75 8.65
CA ALA A 200 -11.28 5.33 8.32
C ALA A 200 -10.00 4.99 7.55
N LEU A 201 -9.42 3.83 7.82
CA LEU A 201 -8.44 3.21 6.93
C LEU A 201 -9.15 2.15 6.10
N LEU A 202 -9.10 2.28 4.79
CA LEU A 202 -9.54 1.26 3.84
C LEU A 202 -8.28 0.59 3.27
N LEU A 203 -7.99 -0.61 3.74
CA LEU A 203 -6.81 -1.37 3.36
C LEU A 203 -7.23 -2.48 2.40
N THR A 204 -6.80 -2.37 1.15
CA THR A 204 -7.30 -3.17 0.05
C THR A 204 -6.43 -4.38 -0.26
N ARG A 205 -6.99 -5.33 -0.98
CA ARG A 205 -6.36 -6.57 -1.42
C ARG A 205 -6.24 -6.61 -2.95
N ALA A 206 -5.24 -7.32 -3.44
CA ALA A 206 -5.04 -7.61 -4.86
C ALA A 206 -5.01 -6.35 -5.76
N GLU A 207 -4.40 -5.27 -5.28
CA GLU A 207 -4.18 -4.05 -6.05
C GLU A 207 -3.33 -4.34 -7.28
N GLU A 208 -2.22 -5.04 -7.10
CA GLU A 208 -1.16 -5.32 -8.07
C GLU A 208 -1.63 -6.18 -9.26
N THR A 209 -2.78 -6.81 -9.14
CA THR A 209 -3.42 -7.59 -10.21
C THR A 209 -4.60 -6.87 -10.86
N GLY A 210 -4.69 -5.54 -10.69
CA GLY A 210 -5.68 -4.70 -11.35
C GLY A 210 -6.75 -4.12 -10.44
N PHE A 211 -6.38 -3.76 -9.21
CA PHE A 211 -7.24 -3.06 -8.25
C PHE A 211 -8.42 -3.87 -7.73
N GLY A 212 -8.26 -5.22 -7.62
CA GLY A 212 -9.38 -6.13 -7.33
C GLY A 212 -10.22 -5.69 -6.13
N GLY A 213 -9.59 -5.53 -4.95
CA GLY A 213 -10.27 -5.11 -3.73
C GLY A 213 -10.93 -3.74 -3.84
N MET A 214 -10.26 -2.75 -4.46
CA MET A 214 -10.82 -1.40 -4.62
C MET A 214 -11.97 -1.38 -5.63
N LEU A 215 -11.90 -2.18 -6.70
CA LEU A 215 -13.00 -2.28 -7.67
C LEU A 215 -14.27 -2.86 -7.02
N ASP A 216 -14.12 -3.91 -6.21
CA ASP A 216 -15.23 -4.50 -5.47
C ASP A 216 -15.82 -3.52 -4.45
N TYR A 217 -14.96 -2.82 -3.68
CA TYR A 217 -15.41 -1.78 -2.75
C TYR A 217 -16.16 -0.65 -3.47
N ALA A 218 -15.61 -0.13 -4.56
CA ALA A 218 -16.21 0.96 -5.32
C ALA A 218 -17.55 0.58 -6.00
N ALA A 219 -17.78 -0.71 -6.25
CA ALA A 219 -19.02 -1.23 -6.81
C ALA A 219 -20.06 -1.62 -5.74
N SER A 220 -19.67 -1.63 -4.47
CA SER A 220 -20.51 -2.07 -3.34
C SER A 220 -21.40 -0.93 -2.82
N ASP A 221 -22.39 -1.31 -2.02
CA ASP A 221 -23.23 -0.39 -1.24
C ASP A 221 -22.50 0.19 0.00
N GLN A 222 -21.29 -0.26 0.27
CA GLN A 222 -20.43 0.27 1.35
C GLN A 222 -19.64 1.51 0.93
N LEU A 223 -19.61 1.86 -0.38
CA LEU A 223 -18.95 3.07 -0.86
C LEU A 223 -19.62 4.31 -0.28
N ASP A 224 -18.90 5.04 0.55
CA ASP A 224 -19.37 6.31 1.12
C ASP A 224 -19.30 7.43 0.08
N GLN A 225 -20.46 7.80 -0.48
CA GLN A 225 -20.56 8.80 -1.54
C GLN A 225 -20.21 10.23 -1.06
N GLU A 226 -20.35 10.51 0.23
CA GLU A 226 -20.03 11.81 0.83
C GLU A 226 -18.62 11.83 1.44
N GLY A 227 -17.98 10.68 1.52
CA GLY A 227 -16.64 10.52 2.07
C GLY A 227 -15.56 11.22 1.22
N VAL A 228 -14.50 11.64 1.88
CA VAL A 228 -13.27 12.15 1.22
C VAL A 228 -12.19 11.09 1.31
N PHE A 229 -11.61 10.73 0.17
CA PHE A 229 -10.61 9.66 0.08
C PHE A 229 -9.22 10.23 -0.24
N ILE A 230 -8.21 9.78 0.50
CA ILE A 230 -6.80 10.05 0.22
C ILE A 230 -6.09 8.71 0.08
N ASN A 231 -5.74 8.36 -1.15
CA ASN A 231 -4.97 7.15 -1.43
C ASN A 231 -3.50 7.39 -1.10
N ILE A 232 -2.92 6.50 -0.33
CA ILE A 232 -1.50 6.46 -0.01
C ILE A 232 -0.86 5.41 -0.92
N GLU A 233 0.31 5.71 -1.43
CA GLU A 233 1.04 4.88 -2.38
C GLU A 233 2.55 4.94 -2.14
N CYS A 234 3.25 3.97 -2.70
CA CYS A 234 4.68 4.07 -2.92
C CYS A 234 4.95 4.14 -4.42
N SER A 235 5.39 5.28 -4.92
CA SER A 235 5.50 5.52 -6.35
C SER A 235 6.94 5.66 -6.83
N SER A 236 7.25 5.09 -8.00
CA SER A 236 8.59 5.13 -8.57
C SER A 236 9.18 6.55 -8.63
N CYS A 237 10.38 6.72 -8.09
CA CYS A 237 11.13 7.98 -8.13
C CYS A 237 11.58 8.39 -9.56
N LEU A 238 11.46 7.52 -10.55
CA LEU A 238 11.79 7.82 -11.95
C LEU A 238 10.87 8.86 -12.58
N ALA A 239 9.72 9.14 -12.00
CA ALA A 239 8.79 10.19 -12.44
C ALA A 239 9.21 11.62 -12.02
N GLY A 240 10.49 11.84 -11.65
CA GLY A 240 10.99 13.14 -11.22
C GLY A 240 10.62 13.51 -9.78
N ALA A 241 10.39 12.52 -8.94
CA ALA A 241 10.14 12.66 -7.51
C ALA A 241 11.25 11.95 -6.71
N PRO A 242 12.42 12.59 -6.48
CA PRO A 242 13.53 11.97 -5.78
C PRO A 242 13.22 11.67 -4.32
N LEU A 243 13.90 10.66 -3.75
CA LEU A 243 13.85 10.33 -2.33
C LEU A 243 14.53 11.43 -1.50
N GLY A 244 13.89 11.83 -0.41
CA GLY A 244 14.44 12.78 0.56
C GLY A 244 14.03 14.24 0.33
N ASP A 245 13.27 14.51 -0.73
CA ASP A 245 12.73 15.84 -1.02
C ASP A 245 11.28 16.02 -0.49
N GLY A 246 10.83 15.10 0.35
CA GLY A 246 9.49 15.04 0.92
C GLY A 246 8.54 14.11 0.15
N PRO A 247 7.40 13.73 0.76
CA PRO A 247 6.35 12.96 0.10
C PRO A 247 5.76 13.71 -1.10
N VAL A 248 5.13 12.99 -2.01
CA VAL A 248 4.51 13.56 -3.20
C VAL A 248 3.02 13.75 -2.97
N ILE A 249 2.53 14.99 -3.13
CA ILE A 249 1.11 15.27 -3.33
C ILE A 249 0.85 15.08 -4.83
N ARG A 250 0.09 14.05 -5.18
CA ARG A 250 -0.19 13.69 -6.57
C ARG A 250 -1.36 14.52 -7.08
N VAL A 251 -1.18 15.21 -8.22
CA VAL A 251 -2.28 15.96 -8.88
C VAL A 251 -3.07 15.06 -9.81
N GLY A 252 -2.61 13.86 -10.07
CA GLY A 252 -3.20 12.86 -10.92
C GLY A 252 -2.24 11.71 -11.19
N ASP A 253 -2.72 10.74 -11.95
CA ASP A 253 -1.96 9.61 -12.47
C ASP A 253 -2.06 9.55 -14.01
N ARG A 254 -1.71 8.41 -14.63
CA ARG A 254 -1.74 8.21 -16.07
C ARG A 254 -3.15 8.34 -16.67
N ARG A 255 -4.21 8.08 -15.90
CA ARG A 255 -5.59 7.97 -16.39
C ARG A 255 -6.52 9.05 -15.89
N TRP A 256 -6.21 9.67 -14.73
CA TRP A 256 -7.13 10.58 -14.06
C TRP A 256 -6.44 11.75 -13.37
N LEU A 257 -7.10 12.90 -13.33
CA LEU A 257 -6.74 14.03 -12.47
C LEU A 257 -7.58 13.95 -11.20
N PHE A 258 -6.94 14.10 -10.05
CA PHE A 258 -7.60 13.99 -8.76
C PHE A 258 -8.31 15.27 -8.36
N ASP A 259 -9.19 15.19 -7.36
CA ASP A 259 -9.99 16.32 -6.88
C ASP A 259 -9.09 17.52 -6.52
N PRO A 260 -9.29 18.69 -7.16
CA PRO A 260 -8.43 19.84 -6.95
C PRO A 260 -8.60 20.47 -5.56
N GLN A 261 -9.79 20.40 -4.93
CA GLN A 261 -10.04 20.95 -3.59
C GLN A 261 -9.33 20.11 -2.53
N VAL A 262 -9.44 18.77 -2.60
CA VAL A 262 -8.74 17.87 -1.70
C VAL A 262 -7.22 17.98 -1.88
N THR A 263 -6.76 18.08 -3.14
CA THR A 263 -5.32 18.29 -3.44
C THR A 263 -4.82 19.65 -2.89
N ALA A 264 -5.60 20.72 -3.02
CA ALA A 264 -5.25 22.02 -2.46
C ALA A 264 -5.21 22.01 -0.93
N ALA A 265 -6.13 21.30 -0.30
CA ALA A 265 -6.14 21.13 1.16
C ALA A 265 -4.90 20.40 1.69
N LEU A 266 -4.40 19.38 0.97
CA LEU A 266 -3.11 18.72 1.28
C LEU A 266 -1.95 19.72 1.23
N VAL A 267 -1.88 20.55 0.17
CA VAL A 267 -0.85 21.60 0.04
C VAL A 267 -0.96 22.60 1.19
N LYS A 268 -2.16 23.06 1.51
CA LYS A 268 -2.40 24.00 2.62
C LYS A 268 -1.93 23.41 3.96
N ALA A 269 -2.22 22.14 4.23
CA ALA A 269 -1.77 21.47 5.45
C ALA A 269 -0.24 21.34 5.53
N ALA A 270 0.45 21.18 4.40
CA ALA A 270 1.91 21.14 4.34
C ALA A 270 2.54 22.52 4.57
N THR A 271 1.88 23.62 4.12
CA THR A 271 2.40 24.99 4.12
C THR A 271 1.77 25.89 5.18
N ASP A 272 1.03 25.35 6.13
CA ASP A 272 0.37 26.13 7.19
C ASP A 272 1.39 27.01 7.94
N PRO A 273 1.25 28.35 7.89
CA PRO A 273 2.20 29.26 8.50
C PRO A 273 2.19 29.21 10.05
N SER A 274 1.15 28.67 10.65
CA SER A 274 1.05 28.50 12.11
C SER A 274 1.79 27.25 12.61
N LEU A 275 2.24 26.37 11.70
CA LEU A 275 2.94 25.14 11.98
C LEU A 275 4.31 25.11 11.29
N ALA A 276 5.15 24.14 11.67
CA ALA A 276 6.38 23.90 10.92
C ALA A 276 6.03 23.49 9.47
N GLN A 277 6.64 24.15 8.50
CA GLN A 277 6.46 23.80 7.10
C GLN A 277 7.01 22.39 6.83
N LEU A 278 6.28 21.59 6.06
CA LEU A 278 6.69 20.25 5.70
C LEU A 278 7.28 20.25 4.28
N PRO A 279 8.44 19.63 4.06
CA PRO A 279 8.89 19.33 2.71
C PRO A 279 7.85 18.48 2.00
N TYR A 280 7.53 18.83 0.76
CA TYR A 280 6.68 18.02 -0.11
C TYR A 280 7.00 18.29 -1.58
N GLN A 281 6.63 17.37 -2.42
CA GLN A 281 6.70 17.48 -3.87
C GLN A 281 5.28 17.49 -4.41
N ARG A 282 5.02 18.24 -5.47
CA ARG A 282 3.71 18.21 -6.17
C ARG A 282 3.93 17.76 -7.60
N ARG A 283 3.35 16.61 -7.99
CA ARG A 283 3.62 15.99 -9.29
C ARG A 283 2.39 15.35 -9.91
N LEU A 284 2.35 15.37 -11.25
CA LEU A 284 1.58 14.41 -12.02
C LEU A 284 2.42 13.12 -12.13
N MET A 285 1.91 12.01 -11.60
CA MET A 285 2.61 10.71 -11.59
C MET A 285 2.06 9.83 -12.73
N ASP A 286 2.40 10.18 -13.97
CA ASP A 286 1.83 9.60 -15.19
C ASP A 286 2.46 8.27 -15.64
N GLY A 287 3.39 7.73 -14.85
CA GLY A 287 4.03 6.43 -15.12
C GLY A 287 3.13 5.22 -14.91
N GLY A 288 2.11 5.34 -14.09
CA GLY A 288 1.17 4.27 -13.72
C GLY A 288 -0.20 4.81 -13.34
N THR A 289 -1.05 3.92 -12.84
CA THR A 289 -2.39 4.22 -12.32
C THR A 289 -2.48 3.61 -10.92
N CYS A 290 -3.22 4.23 -10.03
CA CYS A 290 -3.44 3.76 -8.66
C CYS A 290 -4.93 3.68 -8.32
N GLU A 291 -5.26 3.17 -7.15
CA GLU A 291 -6.63 3.00 -6.67
C GLU A 291 -7.43 4.31 -6.59
N ALA A 292 -6.75 5.47 -6.42
CA ALA A 292 -7.41 6.78 -6.48
C ALA A 292 -8.17 7.01 -7.79
N THR A 293 -7.71 6.43 -8.90
CA THR A 293 -8.44 6.49 -10.19
C THR A 293 -9.74 5.70 -10.15
N VAL A 294 -9.77 4.54 -9.47
CA VAL A 294 -11.00 3.74 -9.31
C VAL A 294 -12.02 4.54 -8.52
N LEU A 295 -11.64 5.10 -7.38
CA LEU A 295 -12.49 5.92 -6.51
C LEU A 295 -13.00 7.19 -7.24
N SER A 296 -12.10 7.91 -7.92
CA SER A 296 -12.47 9.11 -8.70
C SER A 296 -13.48 8.79 -9.79
N ARG A 297 -13.36 7.64 -10.46
CA ARG A 297 -14.32 7.17 -11.48
C ARG A 297 -15.64 6.73 -10.87
N ALA A 298 -15.66 6.28 -9.63
CA ALA A 298 -16.89 6.00 -8.88
C ALA A 298 -17.61 7.27 -8.41
N GLY A 299 -17.01 8.46 -8.64
CA GLY A 299 -17.63 9.76 -8.40
C GLY A 299 -17.38 10.33 -7.01
N VAL A 300 -16.52 9.71 -6.18
CA VAL A 300 -16.20 10.21 -4.85
C VAL A 300 -14.99 11.15 -4.88
N ARG A 301 -14.91 12.06 -3.93
CA ARG A 301 -13.84 13.06 -3.82
C ARG A 301 -12.54 12.39 -3.41
N THR A 302 -11.56 12.40 -4.31
CA THR A 302 -10.33 11.61 -4.11
C THR A 302 -9.09 12.42 -4.44
N ALA A 303 -8.10 12.35 -3.56
CA ALA A 303 -6.73 12.77 -3.84
C ALA A 303 -5.78 11.58 -3.60
N ALA A 304 -4.51 11.76 -3.93
CA ALA A 304 -3.48 10.78 -3.63
C ALA A 304 -2.19 11.43 -3.17
N VAL A 305 -1.48 10.71 -2.31
CA VAL A 305 -0.13 11.03 -1.86
C VAL A 305 0.77 9.82 -2.11
N ALA A 306 2.07 10.04 -2.22
CA ALA A 306 3.00 8.92 -2.39
C ALA A 306 4.32 9.13 -1.66
N LEU A 307 4.91 8.03 -1.20
CA LEU A 307 6.32 7.95 -0.85
C LEU A 307 7.13 7.72 -2.12
N PRO A 308 8.16 8.54 -2.42
CA PRO A 308 9.09 8.23 -3.49
C PRO A 308 9.78 6.89 -3.23
N LEU A 309 9.78 6.00 -4.22
CA LEU A 309 10.24 4.63 -4.11
C LEU A 309 11.38 4.32 -5.08
N ALA A 310 12.48 3.80 -4.55
CA ALA A 310 13.57 3.24 -5.35
C ALA A 310 13.38 1.74 -5.54
N ASN A 311 13.84 1.22 -6.69
CA ASN A 311 13.73 -0.19 -7.10
C ASN A 311 12.28 -0.70 -7.16
N TYR A 312 11.36 0.14 -7.61
CA TYR A 312 9.93 -0.14 -7.76
C TYR A 312 9.69 -1.57 -8.29
N HIS A 313 8.79 -2.32 -7.63
CA HIS A 313 8.52 -3.73 -7.88
C HIS A 313 9.80 -4.58 -7.90
N ASN A 314 10.71 -4.32 -6.97
CA ASN A 314 12.01 -4.98 -6.83
C ASN A 314 12.93 -4.88 -8.07
N THR A 315 12.63 -3.95 -9.00
CA THR A 315 13.41 -3.74 -10.20
C THR A 315 14.65 -2.91 -9.93
N GLY A 316 15.75 -3.56 -9.64
CA GLY A 316 17.05 -2.90 -9.52
C GLY A 316 17.74 -2.68 -10.86
N ARG A 317 18.83 -1.91 -10.86
CA ARG A 317 19.57 -1.59 -12.09
C ARG A 317 20.15 -2.81 -12.81
N ARG A 318 20.52 -3.87 -12.08
CA ARG A 318 21.22 -5.06 -12.61
C ARG A 318 20.68 -6.37 -12.05
N GLY A 319 19.46 -6.40 -11.54
CA GLY A 319 18.87 -7.58 -10.94
C GLY A 319 17.77 -7.22 -9.94
N VAL A 320 17.16 -8.24 -9.38
CA VAL A 320 16.15 -8.10 -8.34
C VAL A 320 16.76 -7.49 -7.06
N ARG A 321 16.11 -6.51 -6.47
CA ARG A 321 16.58 -5.81 -5.28
C ARG A 321 15.42 -5.39 -4.40
N ARG A 322 15.69 -5.28 -3.09
CA ARG A 322 14.74 -4.67 -2.15
C ARG A 322 14.39 -3.25 -2.62
N GLU A 323 13.16 -2.91 -2.43
CA GLU A 323 12.68 -1.53 -2.53
C GLU A 323 13.28 -0.67 -1.42
N ALA A 324 13.21 0.65 -1.60
CA ALA A 324 13.67 1.58 -0.56
C ALA A 324 12.90 2.90 -0.60
N ILE A 325 12.51 3.37 0.59
CA ILE A 325 11.98 4.72 0.82
C ILE A 325 12.93 5.52 1.72
N ASN A 326 12.73 6.84 1.75
CA ASN A 326 13.38 7.70 2.73
C ASN A 326 12.52 7.82 3.99
N LEU A 327 13.12 7.70 5.17
CA LEU A 327 12.42 7.78 6.45
C LEU A 327 11.91 9.20 6.75
N ASP A 328 12.64 10.24 6.32
CA ASP A 328 12.18 11.61 6.50
C ASP A 328 10.92 11.87 5.65
N ASP A 329 10.86 11.33 4.42
CA ASP A 329 9.66 11.42 3.59
C ASP A 329 8.45 10.74 4.25
N ALA A 330 8.67 9.56 4.87
CA ALA A 330 7.61 8.83 5.58
C ALA A 330 7.13 9.59 6.84
N GLU A 331 8.05 10.12 7.65
CA GLU A 331 7.73 10.92 8.82
C GLU A 331 6.96 12.21 8.44
N HIS A 332 7.38 12.88 7.36
CA HIS A 332 6.66 14.05 6.84
C HIS A 332 5.27 13.69 6.29
N LEU A 333 5.11 12.52 5.66
CA LEU A 333 3.80 12.05 5.20
C LEU A 333 2.86 11.74 6.36
N VAL A 334 3.36 11.08 7.41
CA VAL A 334 2.60 10.84 8.65
C VAL A 334 2.13 12.16 9.26
N GLU A 335 3.02 13.15 9.39
CA GLU A 335 2.66 14.46 9.94
C GLU A 335 1.63 15.18 9.05
N LEU A 336 1.85 15.18 7.72
CA LEU A 336 0.91 15.79 6.76
C LEU A 336 -0.49 15.19 6.90
N LEU A 337 -0.60 13.88 6.85
CA LEU A 337 -1.89 13.20 6.92
C LEU A 337 -2.51 13.29 8.33
N THR A 338 -1.71 13.37 9.39
CA THR A 338 -2.22 13.63 10.75
C THR A 338 -2.86 15.03 10.84
N ARG A 339 -2.24 16.06 10.25
CA ARG A 339 -2.83 17.43 10.19
C ARG A 339 -4.16 17.43 9.44
N VAL A 340 -4.17 16.78 8.28
CA VAL A 340 -5.38 16.64 7.45
C VAL A 340 -6.48 15.89 8.21
N ALA A 341 -6.13 14.79 8.86
CA ALA A 341 -7.05 13.97 9.63
C ALA A 341 -7.65 14.72 10.84
N ARG A 342 -6.86 15.56 11.52
CA ARG A 342 -7.37 16.44 12.61
C ARG A 342 -8.38 17.45 12.10
N THR A 343 -8.20 17.97 10.89
CA THR A 343 -9.14 18.91 10.26
C THR A 343 -10.48 18.25 9.98
N GLY A 344 -10.47 16.97 9.58
CA GLY A 344 -11.66 16.19 9.21
C GLY A 344 -12.19 16.54 7.81
N ALA A 345 -12.92 15.62 7.18
CA ALA A 345 -13.35 15.71 5.79
C ALA A 345 -14.14 17.00 5.48
N THR A 346 -15.16 17.30 6.28
CA THR A 346 -16.03 18.47 6.07
C THR A 346 -15.27 19.79 6.07
N ASN A 347 -14.37 20.00 7.04
CA ASN A 347 -13.57 21.23 7.14
C ASN A 347 -12.46 21.29 6.08
N LEU A 348 -11.98 20.14 5.63
CA LEU A 348 -10.98 20.05 4.57
C LEU A 348 -11.49 20.68 3.28
N LEU A 349 -12.73 20.40 2.90
CA LEU A 349 -13.36 20.94 1.70
C LEU A 349 -13.59 22.47 1.78
N HIS A 350 -14.03 22.96 2.94
CA HIS A 350 -14.23 24.41 3.15
C HIS A 350 -12.91 25.20 3.19
N SER A 351 -11.81 24.56 3.58
CA SER A 351 -10.51 25.22 3.63
C SER A 351 -9.84 25.39 2.26
N GLY A 352 -10.27 24.66 1.26
CA GLY A 352 -9.79 24.79 -0.13
C GLY A 352 -10.34 25.99 -0.89
N ASP A 353 -11.49 26.53 -0.48
CA ASP A 353 -12.16 27.65 -1.17
C ASP A 353 -11.57 29.02 -0.84
N SER A 354 -10.85 29.19 0.27
CA SER A 354 -10.36 30.51 0.72
C SER A 354 -9.20 31.09 -0.08
N GLY A 355 -8.68 30.39 -1.08
CA GLY A 355 -7.58 30.84 -1.94
C GLY A 355 -7.99 31.32 -3.34
N GLN A 356 -9.25 31.19 -3.74
CA GLN A 356 -9.69 31.62 -5.08
C GLN A 356 -9.89 33.14 -5.20
N ASP A 357 -10.19 33.81 -4.11
CA ASP A 357 -10.50 35.25 -4.14
C ASP A 357 -9.25 36.17 -4.18
N GLU A 358 -8.08 35.71 -3.72
CA GLU A 358 -6.84 36.51 -3.71
C GLU A 358 -6.16 36.63 -5.10
N TRP A 359 -6.48 35.75 -6.06
CA TRP A 359 -5.89 35.78 -7.41
C TRP A 359 -6.69 36.64 -8.41
N LEU A 360 -7.87 37.13 -8.02
CA LEU A 360 -8.76 37.94 -8.84
C LEU A 360 -8.76 39.44 -8.43
N GLN A 361 -7.98 39.83 -7.42
CA GLN A 361 -7.72 41.21 -7.02
C GLN A 361 -6.31 41.63 -7.46
#